data_6d8d92ac51013db6d65c569de6c9a8f9
#
_entry.id   6d8d92ac51013db6d65c569de6c9a8f9
#
_cell.length_a   1.000
_cell.length_b   1.000
_cell.length_c   1.000
_cell.angle_alpha   90.00
_cell.angle_beta   90.00
_cell.angle_gamma   90.00
#
_symmetry.space_group_name_H-M   'P 1'
#
loop_
_entity.id
_entity.type
_entity.pdbx_description
1 polymer ?
#
loop_
_entity_poly.entity_id
_entity_poly.type
_entity_poly.pdbx_seq_one_letter_code
_entity_poly.pdbx_strand_id
1 'polypeptide(L)'
;MNKTTIDLSRVTVGLKGSARLLVGAEHTAPMIGSGKVPVLATPVMINLIEAAALAAVEHLLPAGHQSLGIHLDVRHFAATPIGMHVDATAALVAIEGRTLSFRVEARDDKEPIGSGSHQRVVVNVARFDARLQRKLAGL
;
A
#
# COMPACT_ATOMS: atom_id res chain seq x y z
N MET A 1 -20.03 4.95 -25.46
CA MET A 1 -19.77 4.53 -24.08
C MET A 1 -18.28 4.57 -23.77
N ASN A 2 -17.94 5.11 -22.63
CA ASN A 2 -16.56 5.23 -22.21
C ASN A 2 -16.08 3.89 -21.63
N LYS A 3 -15.14 3.23 -22.34
CA LYS A 3 -14.59 1.93 -21.91
C LYS A 3 -13.69 2.03 -20.68
N THR A 4 -13.26 3.25 -20.30
CA THR A 4 -12.39 3.46 -19.14
C THR A 4 -13.18 3.73 -17.87
N THR A 5 -14.49 3.85 -17.96
CA THR A 5 -15.33 4.09 -16.80
C THR A 5 -15.37 2.85 -15.91
N ILE A 6 -15.04 3.04 -14.64
CA ILE A 6 -15.06 1.99 -13.63
C ILE A 6 -16.08 2.39 -12.56
N ASP A 7 -16.92 1.44 -12.15
CA ASP A 7 -17.88 1.68 -11.09
C ASP A 7 -17.20 1.66 -9.73
N LEU A 8 -16.91 2.84 -9.20
CA LEU A 8 -16.34 3.03 -7.87
C LEU A 8 -17.37 3.54 -6.86
N SER A 9 -18.66 3.28 -7.10
CA SER A 9 -19.74 3.81 -6.26
C SER A 9 -19.65 3.36 -4.80
N ARG A 10 -19.02 2.22 -4.52
CA ARG A 10 -18.84 1.72 -3.16
C ARG A 10 -17.59 2.27 -2.47
N VAL A 11 -16.73 2.96 -3.21
CA VAL A 11 -15.49 3.55 -2.70
C VAL A 11 -15.72 5.02 -2.42
N THR A 12 -15.58 5.41 -1.16
CA THR A 12 -15.87 6.79 -0.72
C THR A 12 -14.72 7.36 0.08
N VAL A 13 -14.49 8.65 -0.07
CA VAL A 13 -13.51 9.38 0.75
C VAL A 13 -13.85 9.21 2.22
N GLY A 14 -12.84 8.96 3.04
CA GLY A 14 -12.99 8.69 4.47
C GLY A 14 -12.87 7.22 4.84
N LEU A 15 -12.89 6.30 3.87
CA LEU A 15 -12.63 4.88 4.15
C LEU A 15 -11.25 4.71 4.75
N LYS A 16 -11.15 3.84 5.76
CA LYS A 16 -9.91 3.57 6.47
C LYS A 16 -9.61 2.08 6.50
N GLY A 17 -8.34 1.76 6.50
CA GLY A 17 -7.86 0.41 6.68
C GLY A 17 -6.64 0.39 7.57
N SER A 18 -6.34 -0.78 8.12
CA SER A 18 -5.17 -0.97 8.97
C SER A 18 -4.54 -2.33 8.72
N ALA A 19 -3.27 -2.45 9.07
CA ALA A 19 -2.52 -3.70 9.02
C ALA A 19 -1.53 -3.71 10.17
N ARG A 20 -1.24 -4.88 10.71
CA ARG A 20 -0.39 -5.03 11.88
C ARG A 20 0.69 -6.09 11.63
N LEU A 21 1.89 -5.84 12.18
CA LEU A 21 3.02 -6.72 12.07
C LEU A 21 3.74 -6.82 13.42
N LEU A 22 4.10 -8.03 13.82
CA LEU A 22 5.07 -8.24 14.89
C LEU A 22 6.46 -8.32 14.25
N VAL A 23 7.36 -7.40 14.60
CA VAL A 23 8.69 -7.33 13.99
C VAL A 23 9.53 -8.52 14.44
N GLY A 24 9.90 -9.36 13.49
CA GLY A 24 10.82 -10.47 13.68
C GLY A 24 12.14 -10.24 12.96
N ALA A 25 13.07 -11.18 13.09
CA ALA A 25 14.38 -11.10 12.43
C ALA A 25 14.26 -10.95 10.91
N GLU A 26 13.29 -11.63 10.29
CA GLU A 26 13.05 -11.60 8.84
C GLU A 26 12.65 -10.22 8.32
N HIS A 27 12.21 -9.32 9.20
CA HIS A 27 11.74 -7.98 8.84
C HIS A 27 12.81 -6.91 8.98
N THR A 28 14.02 -7.29 9.39
CA THR A 28 15.10 -6.34 9.65
C THR A 28 15.82 -5.92 8.38
N ALA A 29 16.40 -4.72 8.41
CA ALA A 29 17.11 -4.16 7.26
C ALA A 29 18.20 -5.08 6.70
N PRO A 30 19.07 -5.75 7.52
CA PRO A 30 20.04 -6.68 6.97
C PRO A 30 19.44 -7.87 6.24
N MET A 31 18.32 -8.41 6.74
CA MET A 31 17.66 -9.56 6.11
C MET A 31 16.96 -9.20 4.81
N ILE A 32 16.42 -7.99 4.73
CA ILE A 32 15.76 -7.47 3.53
C ILE A 32 16.78 -6.96 2.50
N GLY A 33 17.95 -6.52 2.95
CA GLY A 33 18.98 -5.97 2.09
C GLY A 33 18.94 -4.45 1.95
N SER A 34 18.20 -3.77 2.82
CA SER A 34 18.01 -2.32 2.75
C SER A 34 18.87 -1.52 3.72
N GLY A 35 19.72 -2.19 4.50
CA GLY A 35 20.60 -1.54 5.47
C GLY A 35 21.32 -2.57 6.31
N LYS A 36 22.09 -2.11 7.28
CA LYS A 36 22.94 -3.00 8.10
C LYS A 36 22.55 -3.00 9.58
N VAL A 37 21.68 -2.09 9.99
CA VAL A 37 21.23 -2.01 11.39
C VAL A 37 20.01 -2.93 11.56
N PRO A 38 20.00 -3.83 12.58
CA PRO A 38 18.94 -4.83 12.75
C PRO A 38 17.66 -4.26 13.37
N VAL A 39 17.02 -3.37 12.66
CA VAL A 39 15.72 -2.77 13.01
C VAL A 39 14.77 -2.98 11.84
N LEU A 40 13.48 -2.70 12.04
CA LEU A 40 12.47 -2.80 10.99
C LEU A 40 12.95 -2.12 9.70
N ALA A 41 12.97 -2.87 8.61
CA ALA A 41 13.38 -2.36 7.30
C ALA A 41 12.33 -1.41 6.74
N THR A 42 12.76 -0.32 6.13
CA THR A 42 11.85 0.64 5.49
C THR A 42 10.95 -0.03 4.44
N PRO A 43 11.45 -0.92 3.55
CA PRO A 43 10.56 -1.60 2.60
C PRO A 43 9.47 -2.43 3.28
N VAL A 44 9.72 -2.99 4.45
CA VAL A 44 8.70 -3.76 5.20
C VAL A 44 7.63 -2.82 5.75
N MET A 45 8.02 -1.66 6.27
CA MET A 45 7.06 -0.64 6.69
C MET A 45 6.19 -0.19 5.52
N ILE A 46 6.78 0.03 4.35
CA ILE A 46 6.04 0.40 3.14
C ILE A 46 5.06 -0.70 2.74
N ASN A 47 5.48 -1.96 2.78
CA ASN A 47 4.60 -3.08 2.50
C ASN A 47 3.38 -3.10 3.44
N LEU A 48 3.60 -2.83 4.71
CA LEU A 48 2.52 -2.78 5.70
C LEU A 48 1.55 -1.61 5.41
N ILE A 49 2.08 -0.47 5.01
CA ILE A 49 1.28 0.70 4.59
C ILE A 49 0.42 0.36 3.38
N GLU A 50 0.98 -0.33 2.39
CA GLU A 50 0.20 -0.78 1.22
C GLU A 50 -0.90 -1.76 1.62
N ALA A 51 -0.60 -2.68 2.55
CA ALA A 51 -1.60 -3.61 3.07
C ALA A 51 -2.75 -2.88 3.77
N ALA A 52 -2.45 -1.81 4.50
CA ALA A 52 -3.48 -0.98 5.14
C ALA A 52 -4.38 -0.31 4.10
N ALA A 53 -3.80 0.20 3.00
CA ALA A 53 -4.57 0.79 1.91
C ALA A 53 -5.48 -0.24 1.24
N LEU A 54 -4.96 -1.46 1.00
CA LEU A 54 -5.79 -2.56 0.48
C LEU A 54 -6.96 -2.87 1.41
N ALA A 55 -6.72 -2.93 2.72
CA ALA A 55 -7.77 -3.20 3.69
C ALA A 55 -8.88 -2.14 3.64
N ALA A 56 -8.55 -0.91 3.25
CA ALA A 56 -9.53 0.17 3.16
C ALA A 56 -10.48 0.02 1.97
N VAL A 57 -10.01 -0.45 0.81
CA VAL A 57 -10.76 -0.29 -0.45
C VAL A 57 -10.91 -1.55 -1.29
N GLU A 58 -9.99 -2.52 -1.21
CA GLU A 58 -9.92 -3.59 -2.22
C GLU A 58 -11.21 -4.41 -2.31
N HIS A 59 -11.82 -4.71 -1.19
CA HIS A 59 -13.08 -5.48 -1.12
C HIS A 59 -14.30 -4.72 -1.67
N LEU A 60 -14.15 -3.42 -1.93
CA LEU A 60 -15.23 -2.56 -2.45
C LEU A 60 -15.08 -2.28 -3.94
N LEU A 61 -14.02 -2.78 -4.57
CA LEU A 61 -13.84 -2.61 -6.00
C LEU A 61 -14.78 -3.52 -6.78
N PRO A 62 -15.21 -3.11 -7.99
CA PRO A 62 -16.09 -3.95 -8.80
C PRO A 62 -15.39 -5.24 -9.24
N ALA A 63 -16.20 -6.24 -9.58
CA ALA A 63 -15.68 -7.53 -10.04
C ALA A 63 -14.70 -7.35 -11.19
N GLY A 64 -13.61 -8.13 -11.19
CA GLY A 64 -12.59 -8.07 -12.23
C GLY A 64 -11.64 -6.89 -12.12
N HIS A 65 -11.71 -6.12 -11.04
CA HIS A 65 -10.85 -4.96 -10.82
C HIS A 65 -10.05 -5.11 -9.53
N GLN A 66 -8.82 -4.61 -9.56
CA GLN A 66 -7.92 -4.57 -8.41
C GLN A 66 -7.11 -3.28 -8.47
N SER A 67 -6.54 -2.88 -7.34
CA SER A 67 -5.67 -1.72 -7.32
C SER A 67 -4.20 -2.10 -7.29
N LEU A 68 -3.36 -1.24 -7.85
CA LEU A 68 -1.92 -1.35 -7.83
C LEU A 68 -1.32 -0.06 -7.26
N GLY A 69 -0.29 -0.20 -6.44
CA GLY A 69 0.46 0.96 -5.94
C GLY A 69 1.22 1.63 -7.07
N ILE A 70 1.12 2.95 -7.17
CA ILE A 70 1.79 3.74 -8.21
C ILE A 70 2.64 4.88 -7.67
N HIS A 71 2.45 5.25 -6.41
CA HIS A 71 3.17 6.38 -5.83
C HIS A 71 3.27 6.23 -4.31
N LEU A 72 4.44 6.53 -3.79
CA LEU A 72 4.72 6.54 -2.36
C LEU A 72 5.59 7.75 -2.04
N ASP A 73 5.13 8.58 -1.12
CA ASP A 73 5.89 9.68 -0.56
C ASP A 73 5.80 9.55 0.95
N VAL A 74 6.68 8.73 1.52
CA VAL A 74 6.62 8.32 2.92
C VAL A 74 7.98 8.53 3.57
N ARG A 75 7.95 9.06 4.78
CA ARG A 75 9.13 9.16 5.63
C ARG A 75 9.12 8.06 6.67
N HIS A 76 10.29 7.51 6.94
CA HIS A 76 10.54 6.57 8.03
C HIS A 76 11.50 7.26 8.99
N PHE A 77 10.98 7.76 10.12
CA PHE A 77 11.73 8.69 10.96
C PHE A 77 12.06 8.15 12.36
N ALA A 78 11.64 6.93 12.70
CA ALA A 78 12.01 6.30 13.95
C ALA A 78 12.21 4.80 13.75
N ALA A 79 13.23 4.24 14.40
CA ALA A 79 13.57 2.83 14.28
C ALA A 79 12.71 1.99 15.22
N THR A 80 12.34 0.77 14.79
CA THR A 80 11.59 -0.19 15.60
C THR A 80 12.41 -1.46 15.78
N PRO A 81 12.68 -1.89 17.03
CA PRO A 81 13.41 -3.12 17.28
C PRO A 81 12.55 -4.37 17.09
N ILE A 82 13.21 -5.51 16.95
CA ILE A 82 12.55 -6.82 16.99
C ILE A 82 11.75 -6.96 18.28
N GLY A 83 10.55 -7.53 18.18
CA GLY A 83 9.69 -7.79 19.32
C GLY A 83 8.58 -6.76 19.53
N MET A 84 8.64 -5.63 18.87
CA MET A 84 7.55 -4.66 18.88
C MET A 84 6.56 -4.89 17.75
N HIS A 85 5.31 -4.51 18.00
CA HIS A 85 4.31 -4.47 16.93
C HIS A 85 4.41 -3.14 16.18
N VAL A 86 4.05 -3.19 14.90
CA VAL A 86 3.86 -2.00 14.07
C VAL A 86 2.45 -2.03 13.52
N ASP A 87 1.73 -0.94 13.67
CA ASP A 87 0.41 -0.74 13.10
C ASP A 87 0.50 0.31 12.00
N ALA A 88 0.05 -0.03 10.81
CA ALA A 88 -0.10 0.92 9.71
C ALA A 88 -1.58 1.23 9.51
N THR A 89 -1.88 2.46 9.18
CA THR A 89 -3.23 2.93 8.86
C THR A 89 -3.21 3.69 7.55
N ALA A 90 -4.28 3.59 6.79
CA ALA A 90 -4.48 4.32 5.56
C ALA A 90 -5.89 4.90 5.53
N ALA A 91 -6.01 6.17 5.15
CA ALA A 91 -7.30 6.84 4.99
C ALA A 91 -7.40 7.34 3.56
N LEU A 92 -8.47 6.98 2.87
CA LEU A 92 -8.74 7.45 1.51
C LEU A 92 -9.13 8.93 1.57
N VAL A 93 -8.37 9.78 0.91
CA VAL A 93 -8.57 11.23 0.96
C VAL A 93 -9.01 11.83 -0.36
N ALA A 94 -8.79 11.15 -1.50
CA ALA A 94 -9.23 11.65 -2.80
C ALA A 94 -9.43 10.52 -3.78
N ILE A 95 -10.37 10.71 -4.69
CA ILE A 95 -10.65 9.81 -5.81
C ILE A 95 -10.66 10.68 -7.06
N GLU A 96 -9.74 10.39 -8.00
CA GLU A 96 -9.64 11.11 -9.26
C GLU A 96 -9.63 10.09 -10.40
N GLY A 97 -10.79 9.92 -11.06
CA GLY A 97 -10.96 8.85 -12.02
C GLY A 97 -10.78 7.50 -11.37
N ARG A 98 -9.75 6.77 -11.76
CA ARG A 98 -9.41 5.47 -11.16
C ARG A 98 -8.21 5.53 -10.22
N THR A 99 -7.74 6.73 -9.89
CA THR A 99 -6.63 6.92 -8.93
C THR A 99 -7.17 7.20 -7.54
N LEU A 100 -6.73 6.40 -6.58
CA LEU A 100 -7.12 6.52 -5.18
C LEU A 100 -5.92 7.06 -4.41
N SER A 101 -6.13 8.15 -3.68
CA SER A 101 -5.06 8.80 -2.90
C SER A 101 -5.32 8.61 -1.41
N PHE A 102 -4.29 8.20 -0.69
CA PHE A 102 -4.37 7.88 0.74
C PHE A 102 -3.40 8.74 1.54
N ARG A 103 -3.80 9.09 2.74
CA ARG A 103 -2.88 9.48 3.81
C ARG A 103 -2.56 8.23 4.60
N VAL A 104 -1.27 8.05 4.89
CA VAL A 104 -0.79 6.82 5.54
C VAL A 104 0.08 7.16 6.74
N GLU A 105 0.04 6.28 7.74
CA GLU A 105 0.83 6.38 8.96
C GLU A 105 1.25 5.00 9.42
N ALA A 106 2.37 4.95 10.13
CA ALA A 106 2.80 3.76 10.84
C ALA A 106 3.33 4.16 12.21
N ARG A 107 3.01 3.34 13.23
CA ARG A 107 3.52 3.53 14.56
C ARG A 107 3.90 2.20 15.19
N ASP A 108 4.89 2.20 16.07
CA ASP A 108 5.21 1.03 16.86
C ASP A 108 4.55 1.10 18.25
N ASP A 109 4.95 0.23 19.15
CA ASP A 109 4.36 0.18 20.50
C ASP A 109 4.62 1.45 21.32
N LYS A 110 5.54 2.31 20.88
CA LYS A 110 5.98 3.48 21.65
C LYS A 110 5.69 4.80 20.98
N GLU A 111 5.75 4.88 19.64
CA GLU A 111 5.77 6.16 18.94
C GLU A 111 5.38 6.02 17.49
N PRO A 112 5.01 7.12 16.83
CA PRO A 112 4.92 7.15 15.37
C PRO A 112 6.31 6.89 14.76
N ILE A 113 6.35 6.11 13.68
CA ILE A 113 7.61 5.76 13.01
C ILE A 113 7.66 6.18 11.56
N GLY A 114 6.52 6.43 10.94
CA GLY A 114 6.45 6.86 9.55
C GLY A 114 5.12 7.47 9.21
N SER A 115 5.10 8.30 8.15
CA SER A 115 3.88 8.90 7.63
C SER A 115 4.11 9.46 6.23
N GLY A 116 3.01 9.69 5.52
CA GLY A 116 3.09 10.29 4.20
C GLY A 116 1.83 10.06 3.38
N SER A 117 2.03 9.90 2.08
CA SER A 117 0.95 9.70 1.11
C SER A 117 1.25 8.51 0.22
N HIS A 118 0.18 7.93 -0.31
CA HIS A 118 0.24 6.76 -1.18
C HIS A 118 -0.88 6.85 -2.20
N GLN A 119 -0.59 6.48 -3.45
CA GLN A 119 -1.60 6.42 -4.50
C GLN A 119 -1.66 5.03 -5.09
N ARG A 120 -2.87 4.61 -5.42
CA ARG A 120 -3.15 3.35 -6.09
C ARG A 120 -4.04 3.61 -7.29
N VAL A 121 -3.85 2.83 -8.34
CA VAL A 121 -4.68 2.90 -9.53
C VAL A 121 -5.52 1.63 -9.63
N VAL A 122 -6.82 1.78 -9.91
CA VAL A 122 -7.72 0.66 -10.13
C VAL A 122 -7.60 0.22 -11.57
N VAL A 123 -7.35 -1.07 -11.80
CA VAL A 123 -7.19 -1.64 -13.13
C VAL A 123 -8.17 -2.77 -13.38
N ASN A 124 -8.57 -2.94 -14.64
CA ASN A 124 -9.25 -4.14 -15.11
C ASN A 124 -8.19 -5.23 -15.24
N VAL A 125 -8.30 -6.30 -14.46
CA VAL A 125 -7.26 -7.34 -14.36
C VAL A 125 -7.03 -8.02 -15.70
N ALA A 126 -8.08 -8.33 -16.45
CA ALA A 126 -7.95 -9.00 -17.77
C ALA A 126 -7.20 -8.12 -18.77
N ARG A 127 -7.49 -6.81 -18.82
CA ARG A 127 -6.79 -5.88 -19.70
C ARG A 127 -5.35 -5.69 -19.29
N PHE A 128 -5.12 -5.62 -18.00
CA PHE A 128 -3.78 -5.47 -17.44
C PHE A 128 -2.93 -6.68 -17.80
N ASP A 129 -3.47 -7.89 -17.62
CA ASP A 129 -2.79 -9.12 -17.97
C ASP A 129 -2.47 -9.20 -19.47
N ALA A 130 -3.39 -8.79 -20.33
CA ALA A 130 -3.17 -8.75 -21.77
C ALA A 130 -1.98 -7.83 -22.13
N ARG A 131 -1.83 -6.70 -21.44
CA ARG A 131 -0.68 -5.82 -21.63
C ARG A 131 0.62 -6.47 -21.19
N LEU A 132 0.59 -7.19 -20.08
CA LEU A 132 1.77 -7.91 -19.60
C LEU A 132 2.19 -9.00 -20.57
N GLN A 133 1.23 -9.72 -21.14
CA GLN A 133 1.53 -10.76 -22.16
C GLN A 133 2.19 -10.15 -23.39
N ARG A 134 1.72 -8.99 -23.86
CA ARG A 134 2.36 -8.28 -24.98
C ARG A 134 3.78 -7.85 -24.64
N LYS A 135 3.98 -7.35 -23.41
CA LYS A 135 5.31 -6.94 -22.96
C LYS A 135 6.28 -8.14 -22.92
N LEU A 136 5.80 -9.32 -22.48
CA LEU A 136 6.60 -10.55 -22.47
C LEU A 136 6.93 -11.00 -23.89
N ALA A 137 6.04 -10.75 -24.86
CA ALA A 137 6.26 -11.09 -26.26
C ALA A 137 7.16 -10.09 -27.00
N GLY A 138 7.65 -9.05 -26.33
CA GLY A 138 8.54 -8.05 -26.91
C GLY A 138 7.83 -6.94 -27.67
N LEU A 139 6.57 -6.73 -27.37
CA LEU A 139 5.75 -5.70 -28.04
C LEU A 139 5.61 -4.44 -27.18
#